data_f385433745031d1585cbb26eddb4f0f2
#
_entry.id   f385433745031d1585cbb26eddb4f0f2
#
_cell.length_a   1.000
_cell.length_b   1.000
_cell.length_c   1.000
_cell.angle_alpha   90.00
_cell.angle_beta   90.00
_cell.angle_gamma   90.00
#
_symmetry.space_group_name_H-M   'P 1'
#
loop_
_entity.id
_entity.type
_entity.pdbx_description
1 polymer ?
#
loop_
_entity_poly.entity_id
_entity_poly.type
_entity_poly.pdbx_seq_one_letter_code
_entity_poly.pdbx_strand_id
1 'polypeptide(L)'
;MSLTRRNALALGSASFVVTLLPLNAFAASDETMAAIKSFTGGSAVSEGGINFTTPEIAENGNTVPIQFSASGAKRVMILADGNPTPGVGTFNFGKLSDASGSTRIRLAGTQNVIALAEMADGSFSQVAKTVKVTIGGCGG
;
A
#
# COMPACT_ATOMS: atom_id res chain seq x y z
N MET A 1 38.90 12.13 -41.57
CA MET A 1 38.08 13.07 -40.79
C MET A 1 38.79 13.39 -39.50
N SER A 2 39.33 14.58 -39.38
CA SER A 2 39.96 15.03 -38.13
C SER A 2 38.92 15.62 -37.24
N LEU A 3 38.70 14.96 -36.12
CA LEU A 3 37.85 15.49 -35.05
C LEU A 3 38.55 16.67 -34.37
N THR A 4 38.15 17.87 -34.70
CA THR A 4 38.66 19.06 -34.04
C THR A 4 38.02 19.19 -32.66
N ARG A 5 38.80 19.69 -31.71
CA ARG A 5 38.37 19.90 -30.29
C ARG A 5 37.08 20.74 -30.11
N ARG A 6 36.67 21.46 -31.14
CA ARG A 6 35.42 22.21 -31.19
C ARG A 6 34.17 21.34 -31.38
N ASN A 7 34.29 20.19 -32.04
CA ASN A 7 33.17 19.30 -32.27
C ASN A 7 32.87 18.36 -31.08
N ALA A 8 33.80 18.25 -30.12
CA ALA A 8 33.60 17.47 -28.92
C ALA A 8 32.74 18.21 -27.86
N LEU A 9 32.59 19.54 -27.99
CA LEU A 9 31.80 20.34 -27.06
C LEU A 9 30.31 20.47 -27.42
N ALA A 10 29.94 20.01 -28.62
CA ALA A 10 28.54 20.08 -29.09
C ALA A 10 27.69 18.85 -28.74
N LEU A 11 28.29 17.80 -28.17
CA LEU A 11 27.60 16.55 -27.80
C LEU A 11 27.36 16.37 -26.30
N GLY A 12 27.58 17.41 -25.50
CA GLY A 12 27.61 17.35 -24.04
C GLY A 12 26.50 18.09 -23.31
N SER A 13 25.32 18.28 -23.87
CA SER A 13 24.24 19.01 -23.16
C SER A 13 22.88 18.34 -23.28
N ALA A 14 22.81 17.03 -23.16
CA ALA A 14 21.56 16.42 -22.73
C ALA A 14 21.56 16.40 -21.18
N SER A 15 21.25 17.54 -20.58
CA SER A 15 20.91 17.58 -19.16
C SER A 15 19.62 16.78 -18.98
N PHE A 16 19.78 15.51 -18.64
CA PHE A 16 18.68 14.76 -18.04
C PHE A 16 18.39 15.41 -16.69
N VAL A 17 17.42 16.30 -16.69
CA VAL A 17 16.77 16.71 -15.45
C VAL A 17 15.96 15.50 -14.98
N VAL A 18 16.61 14.64 -14.20
CA VAL A 18 15.89 13.69 -13.38
C VAL A 18 15.20 14.53 -12.31
N THR A 19 13.98 14.92 -12.58
CA THR A 19 13.08 15.38 -11.53
C THR A 19 12.88 14.18 -10.61
N LEU A 20 13.66 14.14 -9.54
CA LEU A 20 13.38 13.31 -8.37
C LEU A 20 12.08 13.87 -7.78
N LEU A 21 10.96 13.39 -8.30
CA LEU A 21 9.71 13.45 -7.53
C LEU A 21 10.02 12.77 -6.20
N PRO A 22 9.69 13.38 -5.05
CA PRO A 22 9.74 12.66 -3.80
C PRO A 22 8.73 11.52 -3.93
N LEU A 23 9.23 10.36 -4.31
CA LEU A 23 8.56 9.13 -3.99
C LEU A 23 8.55 9.12 -2.47
N ASN A 24 7.42 9.45 -1.87
CA ASN A 24 7.12 8.98 -0.54
C ASN A 24 7.01 7.47 -0.64
N ALA A 25 8.13 6.84 -0.88
CA ALA A 25 8.27 5.41 -0.81
C ALA A 25 8.16 5.09 0.68
N PHE A 26 6.95 4.77 1.12
CA PHE A 26 6.80 3.96 2.29
C PHE A 26 7.55 2.67 2.00
N ALA A 27 8.71 2.52 2.62
CA ALA A 27 9.42 1.26 2.63
C ALA A 27 8.60 0.33 3.51
N ALA A 28 7.70 -0.44 2.89
CA ALA A 28 6.99 -1.51 3.56
C ALA A 28 8.00 -2.53 4.09
N SER A 29 7.69 -3.14 5.24
CA SER A 29 8.54 -4.20 5.80
C SER A 29 8.68 -5.37 4.82
N ASP A 30 9.75 -6.14 4.96
CA ASP A 30 9.99 -7.31 4.10
C ASP A 30 8.84 -8.32 4.19
N GLU A 31 8.27 -8.51 5.37
CA GLU A 31 7.10 -9.36 5.59
C GLU A 31 5.86 -8.82 4.89
N THR A 32 5.65 -7.51 4.91
CA THR A 32 4.54 -6.87 4.19
C THR A 32 4.71 -7.05 2.68
N MET A 33 5.91 -6.85 2.16
CA MET A 33 6.21 -7.06 0.74
C MET A 33 6.02 -8.51 0.32
N ALA A 34 6.41 -9.46 1.17
CA ALA A 34 6.19 -10.88 0.94
C ALA A 34 4.70 -11.24 0.93
N ALA A 35 3.91 -10.66 1.84
CA ALA A 35 2.46 -10.85 1.88
C ALA A 35 1.77 -10.29 0.63
N ILE A 36 2.15 -9.10 0.18
CA ILE A 36 1.65 -8.49 -1.05
C ILE A 36 1.99 -9.38 -2.26
N LYS A 37 3.23 -9.82 -2.37
CA LYS A 37 3.67 -10.70 -3.45
C LYS A 37 2.92 -12.02 -3.46
N SER A 38 2.69 -12.63 -2.30
CA SER A 38 1.91 -13.86 -2.16
C SER A 38 0.46 -13.67 -2.60
N PHE A 39 -0.15 -12.54 -2.23
CA PHE A 39 -1.53 -12.22 -2.60
C PHE A 39 -1.69 -11.93 -4.09
N THR A 40 -0.75 -11.21 -4.69
CA THR A 40 -0.80 -10.76 -6.10
C THR A 40 -0.17 -11.73 -7.08
N GLY A 41 0.57 -12.72 -6.59
CA GLY A 41 1.37 -13.59 -7.45
C GLY A 41 2.52 -12.86 -8.16
N GLY A 42 2.91 -11.68 -7.67
CA GLY A 42 3.94 -10.83 -8.28
C GLY A 42 3.41 -9.89 -9.38
N SER A 43 2.10 -9.83 -9.58
CA SER A 43 1.47 -8.91 -10.53
C SER A 43 1.57 -7.46 -10.07
N ALA A 44 1.53 -6.53 -11.02
CA ALA A 44 1.54 -5.10 -10.73
C ALA A 44 0.30 -4.69 -9.92
N VAL A 45 0.49 -3.75 -9.01
CA VAL A 45 -0.55 -3.19 -8.15
C VAL A 45 -0.72 -1.71 -8.47
N SER A 46 -1.96 -1.29 -8.74
CA SER A 46 -2.31 0.10 -8.99
C SER A 46 -2.72 0.79 -7.68
N GLU A 47 -2.45 2.06 -7.56
CA GLU A 47 -2.95 2.88 -6.44
C GLU A 47 -4.40 3.32 -6.67
N GLY A 48 -5.20 3.28 -5.61
CA GLY A 48 -6.59 3.72 -5.64
C GLY A 48 -7.60 2.59 -5.83
N GLY A 49 -8.83 2.95 -6.19
CA GLY A 49 -9.92 1.99 -6.45
C GLY A 49 -10.56 1.35 -5.22
N ILE A 50 -10.13 1.73 -4.02
CA ILE A 50 -10.65 1.27 -2.75
C ILE A 50 -11.02 2.48 -1.90
N ASN A 51 -12.25 2.56 -1.44
CA ASN A 51 -12.62 3.49 -0.38
C ASN A 51 -12.17 2.88 0.94
N PHE A 52 -11.14 3.44 1.52
CA PHE A 52 -10.55 2.95 2.76
C PHE A 52 -10.61 4.03 3.82
N THR A 53 -11.31 3.76 4.92
CA THR A 53 -11.49 4.68 6.03
C THR A 53 -10.78 4.15 7.27
N THR A 54 -9.89 4.96 7.80
CA THR A 54 -9.19 4.73 9.06
C THR A 54 -9.19 6.02 9.87
N PRO A 55 -9.11 5.98 11.20
CA PRO A 55 -8.86 7.19 11.97
C PRO A 55 -7.44 7.70 11.68
N GLU A 56 -7.27 9.02 11.62
CA GLU A 56 -5.93 9.62 11.53
C GLU A 56 -5.14 9.39 12.83
N ILE A 57 -5.86 9.45 13.96
CA ILE A 57 -5.31 9.22 15.29
C ILE A 57 -6.15 8.16 15.99
N ALA A 58 -5.51 7.10 16.40
CA ALA A 58 -6.08 6.06 17.25
C ALA A 58 -5.54 6.25 18.68
N GLU A 59 -6.42 6.58 19.62
CA GLU A 59 -6.05 6.74 21.03
C GLU A 59 -5.69 5.40 21.66
N ASN A 60 -6.30 4.32 21.19
CA ASN A 60 -6.05 2.96 21.67
C ASN A 60 -5.77 2.03 20.48
N GLY A 61 -4.52 1.60 20.35
CA GLY A 61 -4.09 0.67 19.30
C GLY A 61 -4.65 -0.74 19.42
N ASN A 62 -5.24 -1.12 20.57
CA ASN A 62 -5.85 -2.45 20.73
C ASN A 62 -7.15 -2.62 19.94
N THR A 63 -7.81 -1.53 19.57
CA THR A 63 -9.11 -1.56 18.91
C THR A 63 -9.29 -0.38 17.98
N VAL A 64 -8.74 -0.47 16.79
CA VAL A 64 -8.77 0.58 15.77
C VAL A 64 -9.83 0.24 14.73
N PRO A 65 -10.91 1.04 14.60
CA PRO A 65 -11.94 0.78 13.61
C PRO A 65 -11.41 1.08 12.20
N ILE A 66 -11.70 0.20 11.27
CA ILE A 66 -11.45 0.38 9.84
C ILE A 66 -12.68 0.01 9.03
N GLN A 67 -12.85 0.66 7.90
CA GLN A 67 -13.88 0.35 6.91
C GLN A 67 -13.28 0.37 5.53
N PHE A 68 -13.74 -0.52 4.67
CA PHE A 68 -13.33 -0.53 3.28
C PHE A 68 -14.50 -0.88 2.35
N SER A 69 -14.40 -0.39 1.13
CA SER A 69 -15.31 -0.73 0.04
C SER A 69 -14.52 -0.72 -1.26
N ALA A 70 -14.53 -1.84 -1.96
CA ALA A 70 -13.83 -2.04 -3.23
C ALA A 70 -14.78 -2.63 -4.25
N SER A 71 -15.56 -1.79 -4.92
CA SER A 71 -16.58 -2.22 -5.87
C SER A 71 -15.99 -3.12 -6.96
N GLY A 72 -16.55 -4.31 -7.11
CA GLY A 72 -16.08 -5.31 -8.07
C GLY A 72 -14.89 -6.15 -7.61
N ALA A 73 -14.45 -6.03 -6.36
CA ALA A 73 -13.39 -6.88 -5.83
C ALA A 73 -13.88 -8.29 -5.51
N LYS A 74 -13.04 -9.28 -5.77
CA LYS A 74 -13.24 -10.66 -5.33
C LYS A 74 -12.80 -10.90 -3.91
N ARG A 75 -11.71 -10.25 -3.51
CA ARG A 75 -11.15 -10.34 -2.17
C ARG A 75 -10.36 -9.08 -1.82
N VAL A 76 -10.34 -8.79 -0.53
CA VAL A 76 -9.60 -7.67 0.03
C VAL A 76 -8.75 -8.18 1.18
N MET A 77 -7.46 -7.88 1.16
CA MET A 77 -6.54 -8.17 2.25
C MET A 77 -6.20 -6.88 2.99
N ILE A 78 -6.20 -6.93 4.30
CA ILE A 78 -5.76 -5.84 5.18
C ILE A 78 -4.40 -6.21 5.76
N LEU A 79 -3.47 -5.28 5.67
CA LEU A 79 -2.11 -5.38 6.22
C LEU A 79 -1.85 -4.22 7.18
N ALA A 80 -1.19 -4.50 8.28
CA ALA A 80 -0.67 -3.52 9.23
C ALA A 80 0.85 -3.61 9.23
N ASP A 81 1.49 -2.71 8.50
CA ASP A 81 2.92 -2.81 8.14
C ASP A 81 3.87 -2.74 9.32
N GLY A 82 3.49 -2.06 10.40
CA GLY A 82 4.30 -1.95 11.62
C GLY A 82 4.03 -3.04 12.67
N ASN A 83 3.10 -3.96 12.43
CA ASN A 83 2.87 -5.08 13.34
C ASN A 83 3.92 -6.18 13.15
N PRO A 84 4.25 -6.95 14.20
CA PRO A 84 5.15 -8.12 14.08
C PRO A 84 4.67 -9.13 13.04
N THR A 85 3.35 -9.28 12.90
CA THR A 85 2.70 -10.04 11.83
C THR A 85 1.82 -9.09 11.03
N PRO A 86 2.24 -8.66 9.84
CA PRO A 86 1.51 -7.64 9.09
C PRO A 86 0.14 -8.08 8.59
N GLY A 87 -0.04 -9.36 8.29
CA GLY A 87 -1.30 -9.90 7.78
C GLY A 87 -2.40 -9.82 8.84
N VAL A 88 -3.38 -8.95 8.65
CA VAL A 88 -4.55 -8.82 9.54
C VAL A 88 -5.63 -9.80 9.16
N GLY A 89 -6.01 -9.86 7.89
CA GLY A 89 -7.02 -10.76 7.40
C GLY A 89 -7.33 -10.56 5.92
N THR A 90 -7.96 -11.56 5.35
CA THR A 90 -8.44 -11.54 3.95
C THR A 90 -9.93 -11.79 3.94
N PHE A 91 -10.66 -10.91 3.26
CA PHE A 91 -12.11 -10.99 3.09
C PHE A 91 -12.40 -11.45 1.66
N ASN A 92 -13.12 -12.56 1.53
CA ASN A 92 -13.52 -13.10 0.24
C ASN A 92 -15.00 -12.79 0.00
N PHE A 93 -15.33 -12.31 -1.18
CA PHE A 93 -16.66 -11.87 -1.54
C PHE A 93 -17.25 -12.77 -2.62
N GLY A 94 -18.51 -13.13 -2.43
CA GLY A 94 -19.29 -13.84 -3.46
C GLY A 94 -19.76 -12.88 -4.55
N LYS A 95 -20.26 -13.44 -5.66
CA LYS A 95 -20.72 -12.67 -6.83
C LYS A 95 -21.89 -11.71 -6.53
N LEU A 96 -22.67 -11.98 -5.51
CA LEU A 96 -23.85 -11.19 -5.12
C LEU A 96 -23.62 -10.33 -3.89
N SER A 97 -22.38 -10.30 -3.37
CA SER A 97 -22.07 -9.55 -2.19
C SER A 97 -21.35 -8.24 -2.55
N ASP A 98 -21.70 -7.18 -1.87
CA ASP A 98 -20.92 -5.94 -1.95
C ASP A 98 -19.55 -6.18 -1.34
N ALA A 99 -18.50 -5.80 -2.07
CA ALA A 99 -17.12 -5.95 -1.58
C ALA A 99 -16.80 -4.84 -0.59
N SER A 100 -17.44 -4.88 0.56
CA SER A 100 -17.27 -3.91 1.65
C SER A 100 -17.23 -4.61 3.00
N GLY A 101 -16.56 -3.99 3.94
CA GLY A 101 -16.43 -4.51 5.28
C GLY A 101 -16.08 -3.45 6.30
N SER A 102 -16.39 -3.74 7.54
CA SER A 102 -16.04 -2.93 8.70
C SER A 102 -15.56 -3.86 9.80
N THR A 103 -14.44 -3.54 10.39
CA THR A 103 -13.87 -4.35 11.47
C THR A 103 -13.00 -3.49 12.38
N ARG A 104 -12.51 -4.09 13.45
CA ARG A 104 -11.53 -3.47 14.34
C ARG A 104 -10.26 -4.28 14.28
N ILE A 105 -9.14 -3.58 14.23
CA ILE A 105 -7.82 -4.17 14.14
C ILE A 105 -6.95 -3.72 15.31
N ARG A 106 -5.88 -4.47 15.54
CA ARG A 106 -4.87 -4.12 16.53
C ARG A 106 -3.64 -3.55 15.84
N LEU A 107 -3.18 -2.41 16.32
CA LEU A 107 -1.97 -1.75 15.86
C LEU A 107 -0.98 -1.63 17.01
N ALA A 108 0.23 -2.17 16.81
CA ALA A 108 1.29 -2.12 17.82
C ALA A 108 1.84 -0.72 18.06
N GLY A 109 1.71 0.17 17.08
CA GLY A 109 2.15 1.55 17.15
C GLY A 109 1.73 2.32 15.90
N THR A 110 2.17 3.56 15.79
CA THR A 110 1.97 4.39 14.58
C THR A 110 2.54 3.68 13.36
N GLN A 111 1.72 3.49 12.34
CA GLN A 111 2.08 2.73 11.16
C GLN A 111 1.14 2.97 9.98
N ASN A 112 1.46 2.36 8.85
CA ASN A 112 0.56 2.29 7.73
C ASN A 112 -0.33 1.06 7.81
N VAL A 113 -1.58 1.25 7.47
CA VAL A 113 -2.54 0.19 7.22
C VAL A 113 -2.84 0.18 5.73
N ILE A 114 -2.74 -0.98 5.12
CA ILE A 114 -2.85 -1.16 3.67
C ILE A 114 -4.09 -2.02 3.40
N ALA A 115 -4.95 -1.55 2.52
CA ALA A 115 -6.01 -2.34 1.92
C ALA A 115 -5.58 -2.73 0.50
N LEU A 116 -5.56 -4.01 0.20
CA LEU A 116 -5.15 -4.58 -1.08
C LEU A 116 -6.29 -5.41 -1.64
N ALA A 117 -6.76 -5.07 -2.83
CA ALA A 117 -7.89 -5.73 -3.46
C ALA A 117 -7.50 -6.46 -4.74
N GLU A 118 -8.06 -7.66 -4.93
CA GLU A 118 -8.10 -8.34 -6.22
C GLU A 118 -9.45 -8.08 -6.87
N MET A 119 -9.42 -7.44 -8.03
CA MET A 119 -10.63 -7.10 -8.77
C MET A 119 -11.14 -8.27 -9.60
N ALA A 120 -12.40 -8.18 -10.03
CA ALA A 120 -13.05 -9.24 -10.84
C ALA A 120 -12.34 -9.52 -12.17
N ASP A 121 -11.66 -8.54 -12.75
CA ASP A 121 -10.86 -8.67 -13.98
C ASP A 121 -9.45 -9.25 -13.75
N GLY A 122 -9.10 -9.58 -12.52
CA GLY A 122 -7.79 -10.09 -12.12
C GLY A 122 -6.73 -9.03 -11.84
N SER A 123 -7.08 -7.75 -11.94
CA SER A 123 -6.19 -6.65 -11.56
C SER A 123 -6.11 -6.49 -10.04
N PHE A 124 -5.04 -5.82 -9.58
CA PHE A 124 -4.83 -5.55 -8.16
C PHE A 124 -4.74 -4.05 -7.92
N SER A 125 -5.35 -3.62 -6.82
CA SER A 125 -5.33 -2.23 -6.37
C SER A 125 -4.99 -2.16 -4.90
N GLN A 126 -4.36 -1.07 -4.47
CA GLN A 126 -4.09 -0.83 -3.06
C GLN A 126 -4.36 0.61 -2.66
N VAL A 127 -4.65 0.80 -1.39
CA VAL A 127 -4.69 2.10 -0.72
C VAL A 127 -4.01 1.94 0.64
N ALA A 128 -3.10 2.83 0.96
CA ALA A 128 -2.44 2.88 2.26
C ALA A 128 -2.87 4.13 3.02
N LYS A 129 -3.08 3.99 4.32
CA LYS A 129 -3.39 5.09 5.25
C LYS A 129 -2.47 5.00 6.46
N THR A 130 -1.90 6.12 6.85
CA THR A 130 -1.14 6.23 8.08
C THR A 130 -2.09 6.43 9.26
N VAL A 131 -1.93 5.61 10.28
CA VAL A 131 -2.66 5.75 11.55
C VAL A 131 -1.66 6.06 12.66
N LYS A 132 -1.82 7.22 13.28
CA LYS A 132 -1.03 7.60 14.46
C LYS A 132 -1.66 6.97 15.71
N VAL A 133 -0.88 6.20 16.41
CA VAL A 133 -1.32 5.51 17.62
C VAL A 133 -0.66 6.16 18.83
N THR A 134 -1.46 6.65 19.78
CA THR A 134 -0.96 7.31 20.99
C THR A 134 -0.63 6.31 22.09
N ILE A 135 -1.41 5.24 22.21
CA ILE A 135 -1.16 4.10 23.10
C ILE A 135 -1.17 2.83 22.24
N GLY A 136 -0.02 2.19 22.08
CA GLY A 136 0.12 0.98 21.29
C GLY A 136 -0.63 -0.21 21.86
N GLY A 137 -1.07 -1.10 20.98
CA GLY A 137 -1.60 -2.40 21.35
C GLY A 137 -0.47 -3.29 21.89
N CYS A 138 -0.71 -3.98 23.00
CA CYS A 138 0.26 -4.93 23.54
C CYS A 138 0.46 -6.11 22.58
N GLY A 139 1.66 -6.26 22.09
CA GLY A 139 2.13 -7.50 21.50
C GLY A 139 1.51 -7.90 20.18
N GLY A 140 1.14 -6.98 19.36
CA GLY A 140 0.79 -7.24 17.96
C GLY A 140 0.31 -8.63 17.64
#